data_83098a69b01a4b62acbe5d3a7c2f0b91
#
_entry.id   83098a69b01a4b62acbe5d3a7c2f0b91
#
_cell.length_a   1.000
_cell.length_b   1.000
_cell.length_c   1.000
_cell.angle_alpha   90.00
_cell.angle_beta   90.00
_cell.angle_gamma   90.00
#
_symmetry.space_group_name_H-M   'P 1'
#
loop_
_entity.id
_entity.type
_entity.pdbx_description
1 polymer ?
#
loop_
_entity_poly.entity_id
_entity_poly.type
_entity_poly.pdbx_seq_one_letter_code
_entity_poly.pdbx_strand_id
1 'polypeptide(L)'
;MLVATIALIALAVGFAGAAGLVRNVRGAIDDVDRKDVVLDALDPAHPDFVNYLFVGSDSRVGADPSDPDFGNVGSASDIGGERGDTLMVMHYVKKSGTVSLISLPRDLWVAIGSGSKEQRINTAYQLGPDVLVRTVQGALGIPVHHYVEVNFQGFKNIVDAVGGVEICVDHPSRDRHTGLFMRQGCSTLDGVKALAYARSRHFEQKVDNEWSLDGTADIGRTGRQRLFVQALATSAVSGVSDNPFRAGTVMTNGLAAVSVDPALDLIDFATTMRPAAGGRMTSFPLPVYGDTVQGNSVLRLGEGSSALLAFFAGTGPRPQIATD
;
A
#
# COMPACT_ATOMS: atom_id res chain seq x y z
N MET A 1 4.40 3.21 3.34
CA MET A 1 3.54 3.71 2.27
C MET A 1 3.21 2.70 1.17
N LEU A 2 3.51 1.42 1.30
CA LEU A 2 3.47 0.50 0.17
C LEU A 2 2.76 -0.81 0.48
N VAL A 3 2.30 -0.96 1.72
CA VAL A 3 1.78 -2.20 2.27
C VAL A 3 0.51 -2.67 1.56
N ALA A 4 -0.41 -1.76 1.29
CA ALA A 4 -1.69 -2.09 0.69
C ALA A 4 -1.58 -2.45 -0.81
N THR A 5 -0.78 -1.72 -1.58
CA THR A 5 -0.59 -1.99 -3.01
C THR A 5 0.03 -3.35 -3.26
N ILE A 6 0.90 -3.75 -2.38
CA ILE A 6 1.67 -4.97 -2.41
C ILE A 6 0.82 -6.20 -2.20
N ALA A 7 -0.04 -6.13 -1.18
CA ALA A 7 -0.97 -7.18 -0.85
C ALA A 7 -1.81 -7.59 -2.05
N LEU A 8 -2.21 -6.63 -2.84
CA LEU A 8 -3.09 -6.81 -3.97
C LEU A 8 -2.36 -7.24 -5.24
N ILE A 9 -1.12 -6.82 -5.46
CA ILE A 9 -0.31 -7.36 -6.56
C ILE A 9 -0.01 -8.84 -6.31
N ALA A 10 0.30 -9.23 -5.07
CA ALA A 10 0.50 -10.63 -4.71
C ALA A 10 -0.77 -11.46 -4.89
N LEU A 11 -1.92 -10.93 -4.50
CA LEU A 11 -3.24 -11.52 -4.77
C LEU A 11 -3.50 -11.72 -6.26
N ALA A 12 -3.25 -10.71 -7.07
CA ALA A 12 -3.49 -10.72 -8.50
C ALA A 12 -2.63 -11.73 -9.25
N VAL A 13 -1.38 -11.88 -8.85
CA VAL A 13 -0.45 -12.85 -9.47
C VAL A 13 -0.82 -14.29 -9.07
N GLY A 14 -1.24 -14.50 -7.82
CA GLY A 14 -1.76 -15.79 -7.36
C GLY A 14 -2.98 -16.26 -8.16
N PHE A 15 -3.88 -15.35 -8.52
CA PHE A 15 -5.07 -15.64 -9.33
C PHE A 15 -4.74 -16.13 -10.74
N ALA A 16 -3.68 -15.64 -11.34
CA ALA A 16 -3.33 -15.93 -12.72
C ALA A 16 -2.90 -17.37 -12.99
N GLY A 17 -2.41 -18.10 -11.96
CA GLY A 17 -1.92 -19.48 -12.08
C GLY A 17 -2.95 -20.59 -11.81
N ALA A 18 -4.11 -20.27 -11.24
CA ALA A 18 -4.96 -21.26 -10.56
C ALA A 18 -6.33 -21.51 -11.21
N ALA A 19 -6.42 -21.66 -12.52
CA ALA A 19 -7.69 -22.03 -13.19
C ALA A 19 -8.31 -23.36 -12.69
N GLY A 20 -7.56 -24.18 -11.94
CA GLY A 20 -8.01 -25.45 -11.37
C GLY A 20 -8.58 -25.38 -9.94
N LEU A 21 -8.42 -24.26 -9.22
CA LEU A 21 -8.78 -24.10 -7.80
C LEU A 21 -10.08 -23.30 -7.57
N VAL A 22 -10.87 -23.12 -8.60
CA VAL A 22 -12.03 -22.19 -8.69
C VAL A 22 -13.05 -22.34 -7.55
N ARG A 23 -13.17 -23.50 -6.93
CA ARG A 23 -14.24 -23.76 -5.95
C ARG A 23 -13.93 -23.20 -4.55
N ASN A 24 -12.68 -23.31 -4.07
CA ASN A 24 -12.27 -22.76 -2.77
C ASN A 24 -12.07 -21.24 -2.83
N VAL A 25 -11.70 -20.74 -4.00
CA VAL A 25 -11.49 -19.33 -4.26
C VAL A 25 -12.78 -18.52 -4.28
N ARG A 26 -13.87 -19.08 -4.80
CA ARG A 26 -15.19 -18.42 -4.78
C ARG A 26 -15.67 -18.17 -3.36
N GLY A 27 -15.58 -19.15 -2.46
CA GLY A 27 -15.92 -18.94 -1.04
C GLY A 27 -15.10 -17.81 -0.40
N ALA A 28 -13.79 -17.77 -0.64
CA ALA A 28 -12.94 -16.73 -0.10
C ALA A 28 -13.24 -15.33 -0.69
N ILE A 29 -13.68 -15.25 -1.94
CA ILE A 29 -14.12 -13.99 -2.57
C ILE A 29 -15.43 -13.50 -1.95
N ASP A 30 -16.34 -14.41 -1.66
CA ASP A 30 -17.63 -14.08 -1.05
C ASP A 30 -17.48 -13.63 0.41
N ASP A 31 -16.44 -14.11 1.11
CA ASP A 31 -16.12 -13.79 2.50
C ASP A 31 -15.30 -12.49 2.69
N VAL A 32 -14.88 -11.81 1.60
CA VAL A 32 -14.11 -10.56 1.68
C VAL A 32 -14.94 -9.46 2.34
N ASP A 33 -14.34 -8.74 3.30
CA ASP A 33 -14.97 -7.58 3.93
C ASP A 33 -15.28 -6.49 2.90
N ARG A 34 -16.54 -6.09 2.83
CA ARG A 34 -17.04 -5.06 1.90
C ARG A 34 -17.35 -3.76 2.63
N LYS A 35 -16.75 -2.69 2.20
CA LYS A 35 -16.96 -1.33 2.75
C LYS A 35 -18.09 -0.62 2.01
N ASP A 36 -19.33 -0.95 2.30
CA ASP A 36 -20.52 -0.39 1.64
C ASP A 36 -20.57 1.14 1.71
N VAL A 37 -20.06 1.73 2.78
CA VAL A 37 -20.07 3.18 3.02
C VAL A 37 -19.37 4.00 1.93
N VAL A 38 -18.47 3.40 1.15
CA VAL A 38 -17.74 4.12 0.08
C VAL A 38 -18.50 4.18 -1.24
N LEU A 39 -19.54 3.36 -1.44
CA LEU A 39 -20.22 3.25 -2.75
C LEU A 39 -20.71 4.59 -3.30
N ASP A 40 -21.34 5.41 -2.47
CA ASP A 40 -21.86 6.72 -2.88
C ASP A 40 -20.77 7.78 -3.08
N ALA A 41 -19.54 7.45 -2.70
CA ALA A 41 -18.39 8.33 -2.87
C ALA A 41 -17.56 7.98 -4.11
N LEU A 42 -17.67 6.76 -4.65
CA LEU A 42 -16.89 6.32 -5.80
C LEU A 42 -17.36 6.98 -7.10
N ASP A 43 -16.40 7.26 -7.98
CA ASP A 43 -16.69 7.72 -9.33
C ASP A 43 -17.21 6.55 -10.20
N PRO A 44 -18.06 6.84 -11.19
CA PRO A 44 -18.51 5.83 -12.14
C PRO A 44 -17.34 5.32 -12.99
N ALA A 45 -17.46 4.09 -13.47
CA ALA A 45 -16.43 3.45 -14.29
C ALA A 45 -16.05 4.30 -15.50
N HIS A 46 -14.74 4.50 -15.72
CA HIS A 46 -14.21 5.23 -16.88
C HIS A 46 -13.84 4.24 -18.01
N PRO A 47 -14.11 4.58 -19.29
CA PRO A 47 -13.82 3.67 -20.40
C PRO A 47 -12.33 3.38 -20.58
N ASP A 48 -11.44 4.36 -20.37
CA ASP A 48 -10.04 4.28 -20.75
C ASP A 48 -9.11 3.90 -19.60
N PHE A 49 -9.50 4.16 -18.35
CA PHE A 49 -8.66 3.87 -17.17
C PHE A 49 -9.48 3.51 -15.93
N VAL A 50 -8.79 3.02 -14.91
CA VAL A 50 -9.34 2.77 -13.58
C VAL A 50 -8.36 3.26 -12.53
N ASN A 51 -8.86 4.00 -11.54
CA ASN A 51 -8.10 4.41 -10.36
C ASN A 51 -8.57 3.61 -9.13
N TYR A 52 -7.62 3.04 -8.43
CA TYR A 52 -7.82 2.33 -7.18
C TYR A 52 -7.17 3.14 -6.05
N LEU A 53 -7.94 3.51 -5.04
CA LEU A 53 -7.41 4.11 -3.82
C LEU A 53 -7.03 3.01 -2.84
N PHE A 54 -5.75 2.88 -2.56
CA PHE A 54 -5.22 1.95 -1.58
C PHE A 54 -4.96 2.65 -0.26
N VAL A 55 -5.44 2.02 0.81
CA VAL A 55 -5.26 2.49 2.18
C VAL A 55 -4.59 1.41 3.01
N GLY A 56 -3.44 1.75 3.60
CA GLY A 56 -2.84 0.95 4.65
C GLY A 56 -3.25 1.55 6.00
N SER A 57 -4.08 0.85 6.74
CA SER A 57 -4.50 1.29 8.07
C SER A 57 -3.59 0.71 9.16
N ASP A 58 -3.43 1.45 10.23
CA ASP A 58 -2.80 0.97 11.46
C ASP A 58 -3.81 0.26 12.37
N SER A 59 -4.94 -0.14 11.80
CA SER A 59 -5.95 -0.93 12.50
C SER A 59 -5.33 -2.23 13.03
N ARG A 60 -5.62 -2.49 14.29
CA ARG A 60 -5.15 -3.65 15.03
C ARG A 60 -6.24 -4.69 15.20
N VAL A 61 -7.31 -4.55 14.46
CA VAL A 61 -8.38 -5.56 14.40
C VAL A 61 -7.77 -6.87 13.91
N GLY A 62 -7.96 -7.93 14.67
CA GLY A 62 -7.39 -9.25 14.39
C GLY A 62 -5.91 -9.42 14.81
N ALA A 63 -5.31 -8.43 15.51
CA ALA A 63 -3.97 -8.62 16.10
C ALA A 63 -3.97 -9.78 17.10
N ASP A 64 -3.06 -10.73 16.90
CA ASP A 64 -2.92 -11.90 17.78
C ASP A 64 -1.98 -11.57 18.95
N PRO A 65 -2.44 -11.68 20.22
CA PRO A 65 -1.58 -11.49 21.38
C PRO A 65 -0.38 -12.45 21.44
N SER A 66 -0.41 -13.57 20.72
CA SER A 66 0.69 -14.52 20.66
C SER A 66 1.77 -14.15 19.62
N ASP A 67 1.50 -13.17 18.77
CA ASP A 67 2.47 -12.70 17.77
C ASP A 67 3.71 -12.08 18.46
N PRO A 68 4.93 -12.40 18.00
CA PRO A 68 6.17 -11.87 18.58
C PRO A 68 6.28 -10.35 18.56
N ASP A 69 5.56 -9.68 17.67
CA ASP A 69 5.54 -8.22 17.52
C ASP A 69 4.37 -7.54 18.25
N PHE A 70 3.52 -8.29 18.95
CA PHE A 70 2.35 -7.74 19.63
C PHE A 70 2.70 -6.59 20.58
N GLY A 71 3.83 -6.68 21.29
CA GLY A 71 4.33 -5.61 22.15
C GLY A 71 4.70 -4.31 21.40
N ASN A 72 5.06 -4.41 20.11
CA ASN A 72 5.41 -3.27 19.24
C ASN A 72 4.23 -2.78 18.41
N VAL A 73 3.26 -3.65 18.15
CA VAL A 73 2.03 -3.33 17.42
C VAL A 73 0.94 -2.87 18.38
N GLY A 74 0.79 -3.55 19.51
CA GLY A 74 -0.24 -3.31 20.54
C GLY A 74 -1.63 -3.85 20.18
N SER A 75 -2.60 -3.67 21.08
CA SER A 75 -3.99 -4.08 20.87
C SER A 75 -4.85 -2.98 20.26
N ALA A 76 -6.02 -3.33 19.74
CA ALA A 76 -7.00 -2.38 19.22
C ALA A 76 -7.48 -1.36 20.27
N SER A 77 -7.37 -1.70 21.57
CA SER A 77 -7.77 -0.84 22.70
C SER A 77 -6.71 0.18 23.12
N ASP A 78 -5.45 0.01 22.68
CA ASP A 78 -4.31 0.78 23.22
C ASP A 78 -4.13 2.16 22.61
N ILE A 79 -4.74 2.44 21.45
CA ILE A 79 -4.61 3.74 20.77
C ILE A 79 -6.00 4.21 20.32
N GLY A 80 -6.35 5.44 20.71
CA GLY A 80 -7.57 6.09 20.26
C GLY A 80 -7.52 6.47 18.77
N GLY A 81 -8.29 5.77 17.94
CA GLY A 81 -8.50 6.06 16.53
C GLY A 81 -7.55 5.32 15.59
N GLU A 82 -8.12 4.75 14.55
CA GLU A 82 -7.38 4.16 13.43
C GLU A 82 -6.82 5.26 12.52
N ARG A 83 -5.64 5.05 11.94
CA ARG A 83 -5.00 6.01 11.03
C ARG A 83 -4.71 5.35 9.70
N GLY A 84 -5.06 6.05 8.63
CA GLY A 84 -4.58 5.73 7.29
C GLY A 84 -3.13 6.22 7.15
N ASP A 85 -2.17 5.41 7.58
CA ASP A 85 -0.75 5.80 7.52
C ASP A 85 -0.18 5.68 6.10
N THR A 86 -0.90 5.00 5.22
CA THR A 86 -0.51 4.76 3.83
C THR A 86 -1.67 5.07 2.90
N LEU A 87 -1.47 6.03 2.02
CA LEU A 87 -2.42 6.41 1.00
C LEU A 87 -1.74 6.36 -0.36
N MET A 88 -2.31 5.64 -1.31
CA MET A 88 -1.79 5.54 -2.68
C MET A 88 -2.92 5.47 -3.68
N VAL A 89 -2.71 6.06 -4.85
CA VAL A 89 -3.58 5.84 -5.99
C VAL A 89 -2.83 5.06 -7.06
N MET A 90 -3.44 3.99 -7.50
CA MET A 90 -3.00 3.23 -8.66
C MET A 90 -3.87 3.58 -9.85
N HIS A 91 -3.23 3.96 -10.94
CA HIS A 91 -3.83 4.31 -12.20
C HIS A 91 -3.52 3.23 -13.23
N TYR A 92 -4.54 2.55 -13.71
CA TYR A 92 -4.44 1.53 -14.75
C TYR A 92 -5.04 2.03 -16.06
N VAL A 93 -4.23 2.11 -17.11
CA VAL A 93 -4.68 2.50 -18.46
C VAL A 93 -5.04 1.23 -19.23
N LYS A 94 -6.32 1.02 -19.51
CA LYS A 94 -6.86 -0.21 -20.10
C LYS A 94 -6.22 -0.54 -21.44
N LYS A 95 -6.06 0.44 -22.33
CA LYS A 95 -5.55 0.24 -23.70
C LYS A 95 -4.09 -0.22 -23.72
N SER A 96 -3.24 0.30 -22.86
CA SER A 96 -1.80 -0.02 -22.84
C SER A 96 -1.43 -1.10 -21.82
N GLY A 97 -2.32 -1.40 -20.88
CA GLY A 97 -2.00 -2.24 -19.71
C GLY A 97 -0.97 -1.61 -18.78
N THR A 98 -0.80 -0.29 -18.85
CA THR A 98 0.20 0.42 -18.04
C THR A 98 -0.34 0.67 -16.64
N VAL A 99 0.47 0.34 -15.63
CA VAL A 99 0.17 0.62 -14.22
C VAL A 99 1.09 1.72 -13.71
N SER A 100 0.51 2.74 -13.10
CA SER A 100 1.22 3.86 -12.47
C SER A 100 0.74 4.04 -11.04
N LEU A 101 1.67 4.36 -10.13
CA LEU A 101 1.39 4.57 -8.72
C LEU A 101 1.79 5.97 -8.31
N ILE A 102 0.96 6.62 -7.49
CA ILE A 102 1.30 7.84 -6.77
C ILE A 102 1.06 7.63 -5.28
N SER A 103 2.05 8.00 -4.48
CA SER A 103 1.94 8.02 -3.03
C SER A 103 1.45 9.38 -2.55
N LEU A 104 0.43 9.39 -1.72
CA LEU A 104 -0.10 10.59 -1.08
C LEU A 104 0.47 10.66 0.34
N PRO A 105 1.34 11.64 0.65
CA PRO A 105 1.89 11.77 2.00
C PRO A 105 0.76 12.03 3.00
N ARG A 106 0.76 11.30 4.13
CA ARG A 106 -0.27 11.41 5.17
C ARG A 106 -0.41 12.79 5.79
N ASP A 107 0.69 13.56 5.79
CA ASP A 107 0.74 14.92 6.35
C ASP A 107 0.43 16.02 5.31
N LEU A 108 -0.05 15.62 4.12
CA LEU A 108 -0.48 16.54 3.08
C LEU A 108 -1.66 17.37 3.58
N TRP A 109 -1.51 18.71 3.53
CA TRP A 109 -2.49 19.65 4.04
C TRP A 109 -3.48 20.01 2.94
N VAL A 110 -4.72 19.58 3.09
CA VAL A 110 -5.77 19.67 2.07
C VAL A 110 -7.15 19.88 2.68
N ALA A 111 -8.08 20.36 1.89
CA ALA A 111 -9.50 20.41 2.25
C ALA A 111 -10.04 18.99 2.45
N ILE A 112 -10.78 18.74 3.54
CA ILE A 112 -11.26 17.40 3.91
C ILE A 112 -12.69 17.19 3.46
N GLY A 113 -12.93 16.05 2.81
CA GLY A 113 -14.24 15.66 2.27
C GLY A 113 -14.72 16.65 1.21
N SER A 114 -16.00 17.00 1.29
CA SER A 114 -16.62 18.04 0.44
C SER A 114 -16.59 19.43 1.08
N GLY A 115 -15.90 19.60 2.20
CA GLY A 115 -15.80 20.85 2.94
C GLY A 115 -14.62 21.72 2.50
N SER A 116 -14.52 22.91 3.11
CA SER A 116 -13.39 23.84 2.89
C SER A 116 -12.35 23.83 4.02
N LYS A 117 -12.59 23.06 5.09
CA LYS A 117 -11.67 23.00 6.22
C LYS A 117 -10.45 22.16 5.85
N GLU A 118 -9.28 22.80 5.85
CA GLU A 118 -8.01 22.10 5.60
C GLU A 118 -7.49 21.41 6.85
N GLN A 119 -7.01 20.18 6.66
CA GLN A 119 -6.30 19.38 7.68
C GLN A 119 -5.30 18.45 6.97
N ARG A 120 -4.53 17.68 7.74
CA ARG A 120 -3.72 16.60 7.17
C ARG A 120 -4.65 15.54 6.55
N ILE A 121 -4.31 15.04 5.36
CA ILE A 121 -5.15 14.09 4.61
C ILE A 121 -5.46 12.80 5.40
N ASN A 122 -4.57 12.38 6.31
CA ASN A 122 -4.81 11.21 7.14
C ASN A 122 -5.98 11.38 8.12
N THR A 123 -6.38 12.62 8.45
CA THR A 123 -7.56 12.85 9.28
C THR A 123 -8.85 12.52 8.56
N ALA A 124 -8.86 12.56 7.23
CA ALA A 124 -10.02 12.15 6.45
C ALA A 124 -10.38 10.68 6.68
N TYR A 125 -9.38 9.80 6.81
CA TYR A 125 -9.60 8.39 7.10
C TYR A 125 -10.28 8.16 8.46
N GLN A 126 -9.89 8.96 9.48
CA GLN A 126 -10.52 8.88 10.81
C GLN A 126 -12.01 9.28 10.81
N LEU A 127 -12.42 10.09 9.84
CA LEU A 127 -13.80 10.52 9.68
C LEU A 127 -14.64 9.53 8.86
N GLY A 128 -13.99 8.60 8.16
CA GLY A 128 -14.62 7.55 7.38
C GLY A 128 -13.94 7.34 6.03
N PRO A 129 -13.99 6.12 5.49
CA PRO A 129 -13.40 5.81 4.18
C PRO A 129 -14.04 6.59 3.03
N ASP A 130 -15.34 6.88 3.09
CA ASP A 130 -16.06 7.75 2.14
C ASP A 130 -15.55 9.20 2.17
N VAL A 131 -15.26 9.73 3.36
CA VAL A 131 -14.67 11.07 3.53
C VAL A 131 -13.28 11.12 2.92
N LEU A 132 -12.48 10.05 3.08
CA LEU A 132 -11.17 9.96 2.45
C LEU A 132 -11.26 9.93 0.92
N VAL A 133 -12.17 9.13 0.35
CA VAL A 133 -12.43 9.09 -1.10
C VAL A 133 -12.77 10.49 -1.61
N ARG A 134 -13.76 11.18 -1.00
CA ARG A 134 -14.14 12.54 -1.37
C ARG A 134 -13.00 13.55 -1.19
N THR A 135 -12.12 13.34 -0.22
CA THR A 135 -10.93 14.19 -0.02
C THR A 135 -9.95 14.05 -1.19
N VAL A 136 -9.67 12.82 -1.62
CA VAL A 136 -8.79 12.58 -2.78
C VAL A 136 -9.37 13.17 -4.05
N GLN A 137 -10.66 12.98 -4.29
CA GLN A 137 -11.37 13.56 -5.44
C GLN A 137 -11.36 15.09 -5.42
N GLY A 138 -11.82 15.68 -4.31
CA GLY A 138 -12.02 17.13 -4.21
C GLY A 138 -10.71 17.93 -4.13
N ALA A 139 -9.75 17.45 -3.34
CA ALA A 139 -8.51 18.19 -3.09
C ALA A 139 -7.42 17.92 -4.13
N LEU A 140 -7.40 16.71 -4.73
CA LEU A 140 -6.35 16.30 -5.67
C LEU A 140 -6.88 16.17 -7.11
N GLY A 141 -8.18 16.24 -7.32
CA GLY A 141 -8.79 16.10 -8.64
C GLY A 141 -8.68 14.70 -9.24
N ILE A 142 -8.36 13.69 -8.43
CA ILE A 142 -8.18 12.32 -8.91
C ILE A 142 -9.49 11.55 -8.72
N PRO A 143 -10.17 11.10 -9.78
CA PRO A 143 -11.35 10.25 -9.63
C PRO A 143 -10.96 8.90 -9.01
N VAL A 144 -11.80 8.39 -8.12
CA VAL A 144 -11.59 7.12 -7.41
C VAL A 144 -12.69 6.15 -7.81
N HIS A 145 -12.34 5.08 -8.51
CA HIS A 145 -13.29 4.09 -9.02
C HIS A 145 -13.43 2.90 -8.07
N HIS A 146 -12.35 2.57 -7.35
CA HIS A 146 -12.32 1.49 -6.38
C HIS A 146 -11.55 1.85 -5.13
N TYR A 147 -11.96 1.28 -4.00
CA TYR A 147 -11.34 1.43 -2.69
C TYR A 147 -10.85 0.09 -2.17
N VAL A 148 -9.62 0.08 -1.68
CA VAL A 148 -9.02 -1.12 -1.10
C VAL A 148 -8.24 -0.76 0.15
N GLU A 149 -8.51 -1.47 1.24
CA GLU A 149 -7.86 -1.27 2.53
C GLU A 149 -7.19 -2.55 3.02
N VAL A 150 -6.01 -2.40 3.62
CA VAL A 150 -5.24 -3.48 4.27
C VAL A 150 -4.78 -3.02 5.63
N ASN A 151 -5.07 -3.80 6.67
CA ASN A 151 -4.57 -3.58 8.01
C ASN A 151 -3.26 -4.33 8.28
N PHE A 152 -2.67 -4.16 9.46
CA PHE A 152 -1.40 -4.80 9.82
C PHE A 152 -1.45 -6.32 9.81
N GLN A 153 -2.54 -6.91 10.30
CA GLN A 153 -2.69 -8.37 10.29
C GLN A 153 -2.80 -8.89 8.86
N GLY A 154 -3.60 -8.22 8.04
CA GLY A 154 -3.73 -8.51 6.64
C GLY A 154 -2.39 -8.49 5.89
N PHE A 155 -1.60 -7.48 6.15
CA PHE A 155 -0.26 -7.40 5.57
C PHE A 155 0.62 -8.60 5.94
N LYS A 156 0.68 -8.96 7.24
CA LYS A 156 1.46 -10.12 7.69
C LYS A 156 1.00 -11.40 6.98
N ASN A 157 -0.30 -11.63 6.95
CA ASN A 157 -0.90 -12.80 6.32
C ASN A 157 -0.55 -12.93 4.83
N ILE A 158 -0.52 -11.82 4.11
CA ILE A 158 -0.16 -11.81 2.68
C ILE A 158 1.30 -12.15 2.47
N VAL A 159 2.20 -11.54 3.27
CA VAL A 159 3.63 -11.84 3.19
C VAL A 159 3.91 -13.31 3.49
N ASP A 160 3.29 -13.86 4.52
CA ASP A 160 3.46 -15.26 4.91
C ASP A 160 2.87 -16.21 3.86
N ALA A 161 1.74 -15.82 3.26
CA ALA A 161 1.10 -16.61 2.21
C ALA A 161 1.98 -16.75 0.96
N VAL A 162 2.73 -15.71 0.56
CA VAL A 162 3.69 -15.80 -0.57
C VAL A 162 4.98 -16.52 -0.18
N GLY A 163 5.16 -16.89 1.10
CA GLY A 163 6.36 -17.57 1.59
C GLY A 163 7.46 -16.63 2.08
N GLY A 164 7.11 -15.36 2.35
CA GLY A 164 8.04 -14.33 2.75
C GLY A 164 8.59 -13.50 1.59
N VAL A 165 9.34 -12.46 1.95
CA VAL A 165 9.92 -11.51 0.98
C VAL A 165 11.43 -11.42 1.19
N GLU A 166 12.21 -11.66 0.15
CA GLU A 166 13.66 -11.51 0.22
C GLU A 166 14.06 -10.04 0.14
N ILE A 167 14.76 -9.57 1.16
CA ILE A 167 15.33 -8.23 1.23
C ILE A 167 16.83 -8.34 1.51
N CYS A 168 17.62 -7.61 0.74
CA CYS A 168 19.07 -7.52 0.92
C CYS A 168 19.45 -6.17 1.54
N VAL A 169 20.38 -6.19 2.48
CA VAL A 169 20.96 -5.00 3.10
C VAL A 169 22.47 -5.06 3.06
N ASP A 170 23.11 -3.93 2.74
CA ASP A 170 24.58 -3.85 2.59
C ASP A 170 25.30 -3.90 3.96
N HIS A 171 24.61 -3.52 5.02
CA HIS A 171 25.13 -3.51 6.38
C HIS A 171 24.12 -4.13 7.35
N PRO A 172 24.55 -4.69 8.49
CA PRO A 172 23.63 -5.07 9.55
C PRO A 172 22.73 -3.89 9.90
N SER A 173 21.43 -4.11 9.93
CA SER A 173 20.43 -3.03 10.04
C SER A 173 19.42 -3.34 11.15
N ARG A 174 18.92 -2.29 11.79
CA ARG A 174 17.90 -2.43 12.84
C ARG A 174 17.00 -1.19 12.94
N ASP A 175 15.87 -1.38 13.55
CA ASP A 175 15.04 -0.30 14.10
C ASP A 175 14.47 -0.78 15.45
N ARG A 176 14.89 -0.15 16.54
CA ARG A 176 14.50 -0.55 17.90
C ARG A 176 13.03 -0.27 18.21
N HIS A 177 12.42 0.71 17.49
CA HIS A 177 11.01 1.07 17.70
C HIS A 177 10.06 0.06 17.04
N THR A 178 10.51 -0.59 15.95
CA THR A 178 9.71 -1.61 15.26
C THR A 178 10.13 -3.03 15.60
N GLY A 179 11.22 -3.21 16.37
CA GLY A 179 11.80 -4.52 16.66
C GLY A 179 12.56 -5.14 15.48
N LEU A 180 12.81 -4.39 14.41
CA LEU A 180 13.52 -4.89 13.25
C LEU A 180 14.99 -5.17 13.56
N PHE A 181 15.48 -6.34 13.13
CA PHE A 181 16.89 -6.65 13.03
C PHE A 181 17.16 -7.49 11.79
N MET A 182 18.14 -7.05 10.98
CA MET A 182 18.60 -7.72 9.76
C MET A 182 20.12 -7.85 9.79
N ARG A 183 20.61 -9.02 9.40
CA ARG A 183 22.05 -9.24 9.16
C ARG A 183 22.42 -8.70 7.79
N GLN A 184 23.69 -8.37 7.58
CA GLN A 184 24.21 -8.06 6.24
C GLN A 184 23.93 -9.21 5.28
N GLY A 185 23.58 -8.87 4.03
CA GLY A 185 23.21 -9.81 2.99
C GLY A 185 21.70 -9.91 2.81
N CYS A 186 21.26 -10.96 2.12
CA CYS A 186 19.85 -11.19 1.83
C CYS A 186 19.19 -12.06 2.90
N SER A 187 17.97 -11.72 3.27
CA SER A 187 17.16 -12.45 4.25
C SER A 187 15.71 -12.50 3.77
N THR A 188 15.07 -13.66 3.90
CA THR A 188 13.62 -13.77 3.71
C THR A 188 12.91 -13.27 4.97
N LEU A 189 12.14 -12.22 4.83
CA LEU A 189 11.33 -11.63 5.88
C LEU A 189 9.96 -12.31 5.90
N ASP A 190 9.58 -12.85 7.06
CA ASP A 190 8.20 -13.24 7.37
C ASP A 190 7.30 -11.99 7.54
N GLY A 191 6.00 -12.19 7.72
CA GLY A 191 5.04 -11.09 7.85
C GLY A 191 5.38 -10.11 8.98
N VAL A 192 5.88 -10.62 10.11
CA VAL A 192 6.26 -9.81 11.27
C VAL A 192 7.47 -8.92 10.95
N LYS A 193 8.54 -9.50 10.43
CA LYS A 193 9.74 -8.75 10.07
C LYS A 193 9.52 -7.80 8.90
N ALA A 194 8.71 -8.22 7.93
CA ALA A 194 8.30 -7.40 6.80
C ALA A 194 7.52 -6.16 7.25
N LEU A 195 6.58 -6.33 8.20
CA LEU A 195 5.84 -5.22 8.79
C LEU A 195 6.78 -4.27 9.55
N ALA A 196 7.69 -4.81 10.36
CA ALA A 196 8.70 -4.03 11.06
C ALA A 196 9.59 -3.24 10.09
N TYR A 197 10.02 -3.84 8.99
CA TYR A 197 10.80 -3.18 7.93
C TYR A 197 10.02 -2.06 7.23
N ALA A 198 8.79 -2.32 6.84
CA ALA A 198 7.94 -1.34 6.15
C ALA A 198 7.57 -0.14 7.04
N ARG A 199 7.48 -0.33 8.37
CA ARG A 199 7.17 0.71 9.37
C ARG A 199 8.39 1.46 9.86
N SER A 200 9.61 0.98 9.60
CA SER A 200 10.84 1.55 10.15
C SER A 200 11.03 3.01 9.76
N ARG A 201 11.19 3.88 10.77
CA ARG A 201 11.49 5.31 10.63
C ARG A 201 12.83 5.69 11.26
N HIS A 202 13.34 4.83 12.13
CA HIS A 202 14.61 4.99 12.82
C HIS A 202 15.55 3.86 12.38
N PHE A 203 15.69 3.72 11.05
CA PHE A 203 16.52 2.69 10.46
C PHE A 203 18.00 3.03 10.72
N GLU A 204 18.65 2.18 11.50
CA GLU A 204 20.07 2.28 11.80
C GLU A 204 20.85 1.23 11.02
N GLN A 205 22.01 1.59 10.51
CA GLN A 205 22.98 0.69 9.89
C GLN A 205 24.26 0.64 10.69
N LYS A 206 24.89 -0.54 10.72
CA LYS A 206 26.17 -0.73 11.41
C LYS A 206 27.32 -0.63 10.41
N VAL A 207 27.93 0.56 10.33
CA VAL A 207 29.08 0.87 9.50
C VAL A 207 30.29 1.05 10.42
N ASP A 208 31.45 0.50 10.08
CA ASP A 208 32.69 0.57 10.87
C ASP A 208 32.50 0.20 12.35
N ASN A 209 31.66 -0.79 12.61
CA ASN A 209 31.27 -1.29 13.92
C ASN A 209 30.42 -0.33 14.79
N GLU A 210 29.98 0.81 14.25
CA GLU A 210 29.13 1.79 14.91
C GLU A 210 27.73 1.80 14.29
N TRP A 211 26.70 2.01 15.13
CA TRP A 211 25.31 2.17 14.69
C TRP A 211 25.02 3.63 14.40
N SER A 212 24.62 3.94 13.18
CA SER A 212 24.20 5.27 12.76
C SER A 212 22.83 5.23 12.07
N LEU A 213 22.03 6.27 12.28
CA LEU A 213 20.80 6.47 11.51
C LEU A 213 21.16 6.62 10.03
N ASP A 214 20.34 6.08 9.14
CA ASP A 214 20.52 6.21 7.69
C ASP A 214 20.34 7.67 7.19
N GLY A 215 20.07 8.62 8.07
CA GLY A 215 19.99 10.06 7.81
C GLY A 215 18.87 10.50 6.88
N THR A 216 18.18 9.56 6.24
CA THR A 216 17.19 9.84 5.21
C THR A 216 15.75 9.81 5.73
N ALA A 217 15.54 9.44 7.01
CA ALA A 217 14.26 9.44 7.72
C ALA A 217 13.06 8.95 6.85
N ASP A 218 12.14 9.83 6.49
CA ASP A 218 10.97 9.51 5.68
C ASP A 218 11.30 9.20 4.20
N ILE A 219 12.35 9.78 3.64
CA ILE A 219 12.81 9.51 2.27
C ILE A 219 13.35 8.07 2.21
N GLY A 220 14.19 7.68 3.17
CA GLY A 220 14.69 6.31 3.29
C GLY A 220 13.57 5.29 3.50
N ARG A 221 12.56 5.63 4.32
CA ARG A 221 11.37 4.81 4.45
C ARG A 221 10.66 4.59 3.11
N THR A 222 10.45 5.65 2.33
CA THR A 222 9.81 5.55 1.01
C THR A 222 10.63 4.70 0.04
N GLY A 223 11.97 4.80 0.08
CA GLY A 223 12.88 3.94 -0.67
C GLY A 223 12.75 2.46 -0.28
N ARG A 224 12.85 2.16 1.02
CA ARG A 224 12.67 0.79 1.56
C ARG A 224 11.33 0.19 1.20
N GLN A 225 10.28 0.98 1.26
CA GLN A 225 8.93 0.55 0.88
C GLN A 225 8.85 0.20 -0.61
N ARG A 226 9.49 0.96 -1.49
CA ARG A 226 9.59 0.64 -2.93
C ARG A 226 10.29 -0.69 -3.17
N LEU A 227 11.46 -0.87 -2.56
CA LEU A 227 12.23 -2.12 -2.65
C LEU A 227 11.39 -3.32 -2.16
N PHE A 228 10.70 -3.12 -1.05
CA PHE A 228 9.83 -4.16 -0.51
C PHE A 228 8.71 -4.56 -1.47
N VAL A 229 8.08 -3.59 -2.18
CA VAL A 229 7.05 -3.88 -3.20
C VAL A 229 7.58 -4.74 -4.32
N GLN A 230 8.71 -4.32 -4.86
CA GLN A 230 9.32 -5.05 -5.97
C GLN A 230 9.66 -6.48 -5.55
N ALA A 231 10.25 -6.63 -4.37
CA ALA A 231 10.60 -7.93 -3.82
C ALA A 231 9.35 -8.81 -3.57
N LEU A 232 8.28 -8.25 -3.00
CA LEU A 232 7.04 -9.02 -2.79
C LEU A 232 6.36 -9.40 -4.11
N ALA A 233 6.32 -8.50 -5.09
CA ALA A 233 5.80 -8.84 -6.41
C ALA A 233 6.60 -10.00 -7.04
N THR A 234 7.92 -9.99 -6.87
CA THR A 234 8.80 -11.08 -7.33
C THR A 234 8.52 -12.38 -6.57
N SER A 235 8.39 -12.33 -5.24
CA SER A 235 8.07 -13.50 -4.40
C SER A 235 6.71 -14.08 -4.75
N ALA A 236 5.72 -13.24 -5.04
CA ALA A 236 4.39 -13.70 -5.44
C ALA A 236 4.40 -14.45 -6.77
N VAL A 237 5.19 -13.99 -7.75
CA VAL A 237 5.34 -14.67 -9.04
C VAL A 237 6.08 -16.00 -8.88
N SER A 238 7.22 -16.00 -8.21
CA SER A 238 8.04 -17.21 -8.02
C SER A 238 7.33 -18.23 -7.13
N GLY A 239 6.70 -17.81 -6.06
CA GLY A 239 5.99 -18.72 -5.14
C GLY A 239 4.83 -19.47 -5.79
N VAL A 240 4.13 -18.86 -6.75
CA VAL A 240 3.08 -19.53 -7.55
C VAL A 240 3.68 -20.46 -8.61
N SER A 241 4.81 -20.05 -9.22
CA SER A 241 5.50 -20.87 -10.23
C SER A 241 6.07 -22.16 -9.63
N ASP A 242 6.61 -22.08 -8.42
CA ASP A 242 7.27 -23.20 -7.74
C ASP A 242 6.25 -24.17 -7.11
N ASN A 243 5.09 -23.70 -6.71
CA ASN A 243 4.04 -24.53 -6.13
C ASN A 243 2.63 -23.97 -6.43
N PRO A 244 1.98 -24.42 -7.52
CA PRO A 244 0.62 -23.98 -7.89
C PRO A 244 -0.43 -24.23 -6.80
N PHE A 245 -0.22 -25.21 -5.90
CA PHE A 245 -1.14 -25.47 -4.79
C PHE A 245 -1.08 -24.40 -3.69
N ARG A 246 0.01 -23.66 -3.58
CA ARG A 246 0.11 -22.50 -2.69
C ARG A 246 -0.74 -21.33 -3.16
N ALA A 247 -1.01 -21.22 -4.45
CA ALA A 247 -1.81 -20.13 -5.01
C ALA A 247 -3.19 -20.01 -4.32
N GLY A 248 -3.84 -21.13 -4.04
CA GLY A 248 -5.13 -21.15 -3.32
C GLY A 248 -5.02 -20.60 -1.90
N THR A 249 -4.00 -21.02 -1.14
CA THR A 249 -3.77 -20.56 0.24
C THR A 249 -3.38 -19.08 0.28
N VAL A 250 -2.51 -18.65 -0.64
CA VAL A 250 -2.14 -17.22 -0.81
C VAL A 250 -3.37 -16.38 -1.05
N MET A 251 -4.26 -16.86 -1.91
CA MET A 251 -5.51 -16.16 -2.21
C MET A 251 -6.45 -16.08 -1.00
N THR A 252 -6.74 -17.22 -0.39
CA THR A 252 -7.69 -17.27 0.74
C THR A 252 -7.22 -16.39 1.89
N ASN A 253 -5.94 -16.52 2.29
CA ASN A 253 -5.38 -15.72 3.38
C ASN A 253 -5.23 -14.24 3.01
N GLY A 254 -4.88 -13.97 1.74
CA GLY A 254 -4.77 -12.61 1.25
C GLY A 254 -6.11 -11.89 1.15
N LEU A 255 -7.16 -12.57 0.68
CA LEU A 255 -8.52 -12.02 0.59
C LEU A 255 -9.13 -11.75 1.98
N ALA A 256 -8.91 -12.64 2.95
CA ALA A 256 -9.34 -12.43 4.34
C ALA A 256 -8.67 -11.23 5.02
N ALA A 257 -7.62 -10.70 4.42
CA ALA A 257 -6.78 -9.65 4.94
C ALA A 257 -7.09 -8.25 4.39
N VAL A 258 -7.97 -8.16 3.40
CA VAL A 258 -8.33 -6.91 2.73
C VAL A 258 -9.80 -6.59 2.92
N SER A 259 -10.09 -5.29 2.99
CA SER A 259 -11.44 -4.77 2.85
C SER A 259 -11.53 -4.01 1.53
N VAL A 260 -12.59 -4.21 0.78
CA VAL A 260 -12.74 -3.59 -0.55
C VAL A 260 -14.12 -2.96 -0.71
N ASP A 261 -14.28 -2.09 -1.71
CA ASP A 261 -15.61 -1.63 -2.09
C ASP A 261 -16.45 -2.79 -2.68
N PRO A 262 -17.79 -2.73 -2.54
CA PRO A 262 -18.67 -3.78 -3.04
C PRO A 262 -18.70 -3.93 -4.57
N ALA A 263 -18.33 -2.87 -5.32
CA ALA A 263 -18.33 -2.88 -6.78
C ALA A 263 -17.05 -3.49 -7.36
N LEU A 264 -16.01 -3.72 -6.55
CA LEU A 264 -14.76 -4.30 -7.03
C LEU A 264 -14.92 -5.78 -7.34
N ASP A 265 -14.77 -6.13 -8.64
CA ASP A 265 -14.57 -7.52 -9.06
C ASP A 265 -13.09 -7.90 -8.84
N LEU A 266 -12.86 -8.81 -7.89
CA LEU A 266 -11.52 -9.24 -7.50
C LEU A 266 -10.83 -10.09 -8.59
N ILE A 267 -11.60 -10.76 -9.45
CA ILE A 267 -11.05 -11.54 -10.56
C ILE A 267 -10.58 -10.60 -11.68
N ASP A 268 -11.41 -9.60 -12.01
CA ASP A 268 -11.05 -8.57 -12.98
C ASP A 268 -9.85 -7.75 -12.48
N PHE A 269 -9.85 -7.36 -11.21
CA PHE A 269 -8.73 -6.70 -10.56
C PHE A 269 -7.44 -7.53 -10.68
N ALA A 270 -7.47 -8.82 -10.38
CA ALA A 270 -6.33 -9.71 -10.50
C ALA A 270 -5.79 -9.77 -11.94
N THR A 271 -6.68 -9.82 -12.92
CA THR A 271 -6.31 -9.81 -14.34
C THR A 271 -5.65 -8.49 -14.73
N THR A 272 -6.17 -7.38 -14.25
CA THR A 272 -5.65 -6.02 -14.42
C THR A 272 -4.23 -5.87 -13.84
N MET A 273 -3.90 -6.63 -12.77
CA MET A 273 -2.60 -6.54 -12.11
C MET A 273 -1.48 -7.36 -12.76
N ARG A 274 -1.77 -8.27 -13.66
CA ARG A 274 -0.75 -9.09 -14.35
C ARG A 274 0.40 -8.29 -14.97
N PRO A 275 0.17 -7.14 -15.66
CA PRO A 275 1.25 -6.33 -16.20
C PRO A 275 2.17 -5.74 -15.12
N ALA A 276 1.60 -5.40 -13.95
CA ALA A 276 2.38 -4.89 -12.82
C ALA A 276 3.37 -5.94 -12.29
N ALA A 277 2.95 -7.19 -12.19
CA ALA A 277 3.80 -8.32 -11.82
C ALA A 277 4.93 -8.57 -12.84
N GLY A 278 4.74 -8.23 -14.10
CA GLY A 278 5.75 -8.28 -15.16
C GLY A 278 6.73 -7.08 -15.21
N GLY A 279 6.81 -6.27 -14.14
CA GLY A 279 7.72 -5.12 -14.06
C GLY A 279 7.25 -3.87 -14.82
N ARG A 280 6.03 -3.84 -15.32
CA ARG A 280 5.46 -2.66 -16.03
C ARG A 280 4.77 -1.66 -15.10
N MET A 281 5.20 -1.61 -13.85
CA MET A 281 4.67 -0.68 -12.87
C MET A 281 5.66 0.47 -12.67
N THR A 282 5.15 1.70 -12.73
CA THR A 282 5.93 2.91 -12.52
C THR A 282 5.40 3.65 -11.30
N SER A 283 6.27 4.00 -10.37
CA SER A 283 5.92 4.80 -9.18
C SER A 283 6.40 6.23 -9.36
N PHE A 284 5.50 7.17 -9.10
CA PHE A 284 5.77 8.60 -9.16
C PHE A 284 5.74 9.18 -7.73
N PRO A 285 6.80 9.87 -7.28
CA PRO A 285 6.72 10.65 -6.05
C PRO A 285 5.84 11.88 -6.31
N LEU A 286 4.90 12.16 -5.39
CA LEU A 286 4.14 13.42 -5.44
C LEU A 286 5.09 14.55 -5.03
N PRO A 287 5.31 15.57 -5.87
CA PRO A 287 6.09 16.74 -5.49
C PRO A 287 5.41 17.49 -4.35
N VAL A 288 6.10 17.63 -3.22
CA VAL A 288 5.61 18.32 -2.03
C VAL A 288 6.74 19.13 -1.38
N TYR A 289 6.37 20.17 -0.63
CA TYR A 289 7.31 20.92 0.23
C TYR A 289 6.76 21.03 1.64
N GLY A 290 7.67 21.19 2.60
CA GLY A 290 7.34 21.36 4.02
C GLY A 290 6.80 22.75 4.31
N ASP A 291 5.76 22.83 5.15
CA ASP A 291 5.16 24.06 5.65
C ASP A 291 4.78 23.90 7.13
N THR A 292 4.48 25.00 7.81
CA THR A 292 4.00 25.01 9.18
C THR A 292 2.67 25.75 9.26
N VAL A 293 1.61 25.03 9.60
CA VAL A 293 0.28 25.60 9.75
C VAL A 293 -0.19 25.45 11.20
N GLN A 294 -0.46 26.56 11.87
CA GLN A 294 -0.91 26.59 13.27
C GLN A 294 0.01 25.80 14.22
N GLY A 295 1.34 25.89 14.01
CA GLY A 295 2.35 25.18 14.79
C GLY A 295 2.52 23.71 14.44
N ASN A 296 1.80 23.18 13.44
CA ASN A 296 1.92 21.82 12.95
C ASN A 296 2.81 21.76 11.70
N SER A 297 3.79 20.88 11.69
CA SER A 297 4.54 20.54 10.47
C SER A 297 3.62 19.81 9.50
N VAL A 298 3.50 20.29 8.27
CA VAL A 298 2.63 19.77 7.22
C VAL A 298 3.36 19.72 5.88
N LEU A 299 2.76 19.09 4.89
CA LEU A 299 3.24 19.09 3.52
C LEU A 299 2.21 19.78 2.61
N ARG A 300 2.69 20.57 1.66
CA ARG A 300 1.86 21.17 0.61
C ARG A 300 2.29 20.68 -0.75
N LEU A 301 1.37 20.73 -1.73
CA LEU A 301 1.66 20.40 -3.12
C LEU A 301 2.73 21.34 -3.66
N GLY A 302 3.81 20.74 -4.18
CA GLY A 302 4.94 21.45 -4.76
C GLY A 302 4.80 21.69 -6.27
N GLU A 303 5.81 22.32 -6.82
CA GLU A 303 5.90 22.55 -8.28
C GLU A 303 5.89 21.23 -9.04
N GLY A 304 5.16 21.16 -10.16
CA GLY A 304 4.99 19.94 -10.96
C GLY A 304 3.92 18.97 -10.43
N SER A 305 3.39 19.16 -9.23
CA SER A 305 2.33 18.29 -8.70
C SER A 305 1.07 18.33 -9.56
N SER A 306 0.69 19.49 -10.08
CA SER A 306 -0.51 19.65 -10.93
C SER A 306 -0.46 18.82 -12.21
N ALA A 307 0.69 18.74 -12.87
CA ALA A 307 0.86 17.92 -14.07
C ALA A 307 0.76 16.42 -13.75
N LEU A 308 1.34 16.01 -12.63
CA LEU A 308 1.26 14.63 -12.16
C LEU A 308 -0.19 14.26 -11.76
N LEU A 309 -0.87 15.12 -11.03
CA LEU A 309 -2.27 14.92 -10.64
C LEU A 309 -3.20 14.88 -11.87
N ALA A 310 -2.98 15.74 -12.87
CA ALA A 310 -3.72 15.71 -14.13
C ALA A 310 -3.56 14.38 -14.89
N PHE A 311 -2.37 13.76 -14.86
CA PHE A 311 -2.19 12.40 -15.41
C PHE A 311 -3.05 11.37 -14.68
N PHE A 312 -3.05 11.37 -13.35
CA PHE A 312 -3.88 10.44 -12.55
C PHE A 312 -5.38 10.75 -12.66
N ALA A 313 -5.73 11.98 -12.99
CA ALA A 313 -7.10 12.37 -13.33
C ALA A 313 -7.54 11.96 -14.76
N GLY A 314 -6.61 11.43 -15.56
CA GLY A 314 -6.89 11.09 -16.97
C GLY A 314 -7.00 12.29 -17.90
N THR A 315 -6.63 13.50 -17.46
CA THR A 315 -6.72 14.76 -18.23
C THR A 315 -5.37 15.25 -18.73
N GLY A 316 -4.27 14.66 -18.27
CA GLY A 316 -2.92 15.04 -18.65
C GLY A 316 -2.10 13.88 -19.24
N PRO A 317 -1.00 14.18 -19.94
CA PRO A 317 -0.09 13.17 -20.47
C PRO A 317 0.68 12.49 -19.31
N ARG A 318 1.17 11.26 -19.57
CA ARG A 318 2.04 10.56 -18.62
C ARG A 318 3.35 11.35 -18.42
N PRO A 319 3.73 11.66 -17.18
CA PRO A 319 5.00 12.34 -16.91
C PRO A 319 6.19 11.49 -17.36
N GLN A 320 7.23 12.14 -17.89
CA GLN A 320 8.50 11.47 -18.14
C GLN A 320 9.23 11.33 -16.81
N ILE A 321 9.74 10.11 -16.55
CA ILE A 321 10.64 9.91 -15.40
C ILE A 321 12.00 10.42 -15.86
N ALA A 322 12.57 11.39 -15.13
CA ALA A 322 13.98 11.67 -15.29
C ALA A 322 14.75 10.39 -14.95
N THR A 323 15.39 9.81 -15.92
CA THR A 323 16.38 8.75 -15.69
C THR A 323 17.65 9.44 -15.19
N ASP A 324 17.89 9.38 -13.86
CA ASP A 324 19.21 9.71 -13.29
C ASP A 324 20.23 8.65 -13.68
#